data_2d948aa6da334ffd06f17b695ac3cc98
#
_entry.id   2d948aa6da334ffd06f17b695ac3cc98
#
_cell.length_a   1.000
_cell.length_b   1.000
_cell.length_c   1.000
_cell.angle_alpha   90.00
_cell.angle_beta   90.00
_cell.angle_gamma   90.00
#
_symmetry.space_group_name_H-M   'P 1'
#
loop_
_entity.id
_entity.type
_entity.pdbx_description
1 polymer ?
#
loop_
_entity_poly.entity_id
_entity_poly.type
_entity_poly.pdbx_seq_one_letter_code
_entity_poly.pdbx_strand_id
1 'polypeptide(L)'
;MTSVSKKAVAEDNSSDSKPLVELDHVDKYYGELHVLKDINLEVKKGEVLVIIGPSGSGKSTLCRTINRLELINSGEIRIDGKPLPQEGKELTKLRAEVGMVFQSFNLFAHKSILDNVTLAPRKVLGLSKEQAEKEAMELLASVGVDTQASKLPAQLSGGQQQRVAIARSLAMHPKVMLFDEPTSALDPEMINEVLDVMVDLAKNGMTMVVVTHEMGFARQAADRVVFMADGQILEQGSPAEFFDHTKTERAKDFLSKILTH
;
A
#
# COMPACT_ATOMS: atom_id res chain seq x y z
N MET A 1 41.99 24.43 -33.91
CA MET A 1 41.57 23.03 -33.79
C MET A 1 41.84 22.59 -32.36
N THR A 2 40.88 22.76 -31.47
CA THR A 2 41.03 22.40 -30.05
C THR A 2 39.81 21.60 -29.67
N SER A 3 40.06 20.30 -29.50
CA SER A 3 39.10 19.28 -29.05
C SER A 3 38.77 19.50 -27.56
N VAL A 4 37.53 19.84 -27.27
CA VAL A 4 37.02 19.87 -25.89
C VAL A 4 36.42 18.50 -25.56
N SER A 5 37.16 17.75 -24.76
CA SER A 5 36.73 16.46 -24.18
C SER A 5 35.62 16.70 -23.16
N LYS A 6 34.42 16.27 -23.45
CA LYS A 6 33.33 16.16 -22.45
C LYS A 6 33.63 15.00 -21.50
N LYS A 7 34.13 15.33 -20.32
CA LYS A 7 34.13 14.40 -19.16
C LYS A 7 32.70 14.19 -18.71
N ALA A 8 32.15 12.99 -18.91
CA ALA A 8 30.92 12.55 -18.26
C ALA A 8 31.23 12.39 -16.77
N VAL A 9 30.57 13.23 -15.97
CA VAL A 9 30.50 13.03 -14.51
C VAL A 9 29.48 11.91 -14.29
N ALA A 10 29.98 10.75 -13.94
CA ALA A 10 29.16 9.69 -13.38
C ALA A 10 28.78 10.15 -11.96
N GLU A 11 27.54 10.60 -11.79
CA GLU A 11 26.96 10.77 -10.46
C GLU A 11 26.79 9.40 -9.84
N ASP A 12 27.61 9.16 -8.82
CA ASP A 12 27.53 8.02 -7.92
C ASP A 12 26.26 8.15 -7.05
N ASN A 13 25.14 7.59 -7.53
CA ASN A 13 23.84 7.56 -6.86
C ASN A 13 23.75 6.41 -5.86
N SER A 14 24.77 6.16 -5.09
CA SER A 14 24.69 5.37 -3.85
C SER A 14 24.32 6.27 -2.67
N SER A 15 23.18 6.98 -2.75
CA SER A 15 22.61 7.59 -1.56
C SER A 15 21.91 6.50 -0.76
N ASP A 16 22.49 6.16 0.36
CA ASP A 16 21.93 5.39 1.47
C ASP A 16 20.72 6.17 2.05
N SER A 17 19.62 6.19 1.30
CA SER A 17 18.41 6.91 1.68
C SER A 17 17.73 6.11 2.77
N LYS A 18 17.60 6.72 3.96
CA LYS A 18 16.85 6.14 5.10
C LYS A 18 15.51 5.57 4.63
N PRO A 19 15.14 4.37 5.09
CA PRO A 19 13.85 3.79 4.74
C PRO A 19 12.70 4.69 5.18
N LEU A 20 11.63 4.74 4.39
CA LEU A 20 10.41 5.46 4.76
C LEU A 20 9.61 4.68 5.79
N VAL A 21 9.57 3.35 5.67
CA VAL A 21 8.96 2.42 6.63
C VAL A 21 10.02 1.43 7.08
N GLU A 22 10.15 1.23 8.39
CA GLU A 22 11.11 0.30 8.99
C GLU A 22 10.40 -0.52 10.07
N LEU A 23 10.52 -1.84 9.98
CA LEU A 23 10.11 -2.79 11.00
C LEU A 23 11.35 -3.50 11.51
N ASP A 24 11.58 -3.46 12.82
CA ASP A 24 12.76 -3.98 13.50
C ASP A 24 12.33 -4.99 14.56
N HIS A 25 12.64 -6.26 14.33
CA HIS A 25 12.32 -7.40 15.21
C HIS A 25 10.87 -7.43 15.69
N VAL A 26 9.90 -7.22 14.77
CA VAL A 26 8.48 -7.09 15.09
C VAL A 26 7.85 -8.46 15.33
N ASP A 27 7.27 -8.62 16.53
CA ASP A 27 6.44 -9.76 16.91
C ASP A 27 4.99 -9.37 17.19
N LYS A 28 4.05 -10.25 16.80
CA LYS A 28 2.62 -10.09 17.07
C LYS A 28 1.99 -11.40 17.48
N TYR A 29 1.25 -11.33 18.58
CA TYR A 29 0.46 -12.45 19.10
C TYR A 29 -1.02 -12.09 19.16
N TYR A 30 -1.89 -13.07 18.92
CA TYR A 30 -3.29 -13.08 19.29
C TYR A 30 -3.52 -14.20 20.30
N GLY A 31 -3.58 -13.87 21.59
CA GLY A 31 -3.51 -14.85 22.67
C GLY A 31 -2.21 -15.65 22.59
N GLU A 32 -2.28 -16.96 22.43
CA GLU A 32 -1.12 -17.84 22.29
C GLU A 32 -0.62 -17.96 20.83
N LEU A 33 -1.42 -17.51 19.85
CA LEU A 33 -1.07 -17.64 18.44
C LEU A 33 -0.03 -16.58 18.05
N HIS A 34 1.19 -17.02 17.70
CA HIS A 34 2.28 -16.16 17.20
C HIS A 34 2.11 -15.92 15.70
N VAL A 35 1.58 -14.75 15.33
CA VAL A 35 1.17 -14.41 13.95
C VAL A 35 2.25 -13.72 13.15
N LEU A 36 3.05 -12.85 13.78
CA LEU A 36 4.26 -12.26 13.20
C LEU A 36 5.44 -12.63 14.08
N LYS A 37 6.49 -13.16 13.45
CA LYS A 37 7.65 -13.76 14.13
C LYS A 37 8.92 -13.11 13.62
N ASP A 38 9.51 -12.23 14.45
CA ASP A 38 10.78 -11.57 14.17
C ASP A 38 10.82 -10.90 12.78
N ILE A 39 9.80 -10.09 12.47
CA ILE A 39 9.70 -9.42 11.18
C ILE A 39 10.68 -8.25 11.12
N ASN A 40 11.60 -8.33 10.17
CA ASN A 40 12.53 -7.29 9.78
C ASN A 40 12.26 -6.89 8.33
N LEU A 41 11.85 -5.61 8.12
CA LEU A 41 11.44 -5.14 6.81
C LEU A 41 11.67 -3.63 6.69
N GLU A 42 12.24 -3.21 5.57
CA GLU A 42 12.40 -1.81 5.21
C GLU A 42 11.66 -1.52 3.91
N VAL A 43 11.11 -0.32 3.75
CA VAL A 43 10.52 0.15 2.50
C VAL A 43 11.10 1.52 2.19
N LYS A 44 11.70 1.68 1.03
CA LYS A 44 12.30 2.94 0.57
C LYS A 44 11.22 3.88 0.04
N LYS A 45 11.51 5.17 0.05
CA LYS A 45 10.62 6.16 -0.58
C LYS A 45 10.51 5.90 -2.07
N GLY A 46 9.27 5.88 -2.58
CA GLY A 46 8.96 5.59 -3.98
C GLY A 46 8.95 4.08 -4.31
N GLU A 47 9.30 3.21 -3.37
CA GLU A 47 9.29 1.76 -3.57
C GLU A 47 7.86 1.20 -3.55
N VAL A 48 7.59 0.29 -4.46
CA VAL A 48 6.40 -0.57 -4.47
C VAL A 48 6.78 -1.95 -3.94
N LEU A 49 6.47 -2.20 -2.67
CA LEU A 49 6.66 -3.49 -2.01
C LEU A 49 5.38 -4.32 -2.12
N VAL A 50 5.46 -5.49 -2.72
CA VAL A 50 4.34 -6.44 -2.77
C VAL A 50 4.57 -7.60 -1.82
N ILE A 51 3.60 -7.88 -0.96
CA ILE A 51 3.62 -8.98 0.01
C ILE A 51 2.66 -10.07 -0.45
N ILE A 52 3.18 -11.25 -0.68
CA ILE A 52 2.43 -12.43 -1.10
C ILE A 52 2.65 -13.61 -0.16
N GLY A 53 1.81 -14.63 -0.26
CA GLY A 53 1.91 -15.85 0.55
C GLY A 53 0.56 -16.48 0.82
N PRO A 54 0.51 -17.67 1.42
CA PRO A 54 -0.74 -18.38 1.72
C PRO A 54 -1.64 -17.61 2.68
N SER A 55 -2.95 -17.92 2.65
CA SER A 55 -3.90 -17.36 3.62
C SER A 55 -3.47 -17.73 5.05
N GLY A 56 -3.65 -16.80 5.98
CA GLY A 56 -3.24 -16.98 7.38
C GLY A 56 -1.73 -16.81 7.66
N SER A 57 -0.91 -16.43 6.67
CA SER A 57 0.53 -16.23 6.90
C SER A 57 0.90 -14.92 7.62
N GLY A 58 -0.07 -14.08 7.97
CA GLY A 58 0.17 -12.83 8.71
C GLY A 58 0.26 -11.56 7.85
N LYS A 59 0.10 -11.62 6.53
CA LYS A 59 0.25 -10.48 5.59
C LYS A 59 -0.61 -9.26 5.96
N SER A 60 -1.93 -9.47 6.12
CA SER A 60 -2.85 -8.38 6.49
C SER A 60 -2.54 -7.84 7.89
N THR A 61 -2.14 -8.69 8.83
CA THR A 61 -1.69 -8.28 10.16
C THR A 61 -0.46 -7.39 10.05
N LEU A 62 0.56 -7.82 9.27
CA LEU A 62 1.75 -7.03 9.02
C LEU A 62 1.42 -5.65 8.44
N CYS A 63 0.60 -5.60 7.38
CA CYS A 63 0.16 -4.36 6.76
C CYS A 63 -0.51 -3.42 7.77
N ARG A 64 -1.39 -3.95 8.64
CA ARG A 64 -2.13 -3.17 9.66
C ARG A 64 -1.27 -2.74 10.85
N THR A 65 -0.11 -3.35 11.09
CA THR A 65 0.81 -2.86 12.13
C THR A 65 1.49 -1.56 11.72
N ILE A 66 1.74 -1.33 10.43
CA ILE A 66 2.43 -0.15 9.91
C ILE A 66 1.69 1.16 10.23
N ASN A 67 0.34 1.16 10.22
CA ASN A 67 -0.47 2.33 10.59
C ASN A 67 -1.06 2.23 12.01
N ARG A 68 -0.58 1.26 12.79
CA ARG A 68 -1.03 0.99 14.16
C ARG A 68 -2.53 0.71 14.28
N LEU A 69 -3.15 0.09 13.28
CA LEU A 69 -4.46 -0.53 13.43
C LEU A 69 -4.35 -1.83 14.23
N GLU A 70 -3.23 -2.53 14.09
CA GLU A 70 -2.84 -3.65 14.94
C GLU A 70 -1.63 -3.25 15.79
N LEU A 71 -1.68 -3.59 17.07
CA LEU A 71 -0.57 -3.36 18.00
C LEU A 71 0.41 -4.52 17.93
N ILE A 72 1.70 -4.22 17.93
CA ILE A 72 2.77 -5.20 18.06
C ILE A 72 2.99 -5.58 19.53
N ASN A 73 3.58 -6.72 19.80
CA ASN A 73 3.91 -7.19 21.14
C ASN A 73 5.37 -6.87 21.51
N SER A 74 6.28 -6.93 20.54
CA SER A 74 7.70 -6.56 20.71
C SER A 74 8.26 -6.02 19.39
N GLY A 75 9.47 -5.49 19.43
CA GLY A 75 10.11 -4.81 18.31
C GLY A 75 9.72 -3.35 18.18
N GLU A 76 10.08 -2.73 17.07
CA GLU A 76 9.79 -1.34 16.80
C GLU A 76 9.37 -1.15 15.33
N ILE A 77 8.48 -0.19 15.10
CA ILE A 77 8.11 0.27 13.75
C ILE A 77 8.37 1.76 13.69
N ARG A 78 9.06 2.20 12.62
CA ARG A 78 9.35 3.61 12.34
C ARG A 78 8.79 4.03 11.00
N ILE A 79 8.26 5.25 10.94
CA ILE A 79 7.86 5.92 9.69
C ILE A 79 8.66 7.22 9.60
N ASP A 80 9.38 7.38 8.48
CA ASP A 80 10.26 8.53 8.26
C ASP A 80 11.27 8.72 9.42
N GLY A 81 11.83 7.58 9.90
CA GLY A 81 12.78 7.50 11.00
C GLY A 81 12.21 7.77 12.40
N LYS A 82 10.88 7.94 12.53
CA LYS A 82 10.20 8.19 13.81
C LYS A 82 9.43 6.96 14.27
N PRO A 83 9.55 6.54 15.54
CA PRO A 83 8.76 5.44 16.08
C PRO A 83 7.26 5.77 16.05
N LEU A 84 6.42 4.74 15.91
CA LEU A 84 4.97 4.93 15.90
C LEU A 84 4.47 5.52 17.22
N PRO A 85 3.70 6.63 17.17
CA PRO A 85 3.12 7.22 18.38
C PRO A 85 2.08 6.28 19.00
N GLN A 86 1.97 6.32 20.33
CA GLN A 86 1.08 5.39 21.03
C GLN A 86 -0.40 5.73 20.85
N GLU A 87 -0.77 7.01 20.98
CA GLU A 87 -2.17 7.47 20.95
C GLU A 87 -2.26 8.98 20.69
N GLY A 88 -3.49 9.48 20.65
CA GLY A 88 -3.77 10.91 20.61
C GLY A 88 -3.54 11.56 19.25
N LYS A 89 -3.24 12.86 19.28
CA LYS A 89 -3.10 13.69 18.08
C LYS A 89 -1.96 13.24 17.17
N GLU A 90 -0.87 12.72 17.73
CA GLU A 90 0.28 12.26 16.96
C GLU A 90 -0.07 10.98 16.16
N LEU A 91 -0.88 10.08 16.74
CA LEU A 91 -1.37 8.92 15.99
C LEU A 91 -2.34 9.33 14.88
N THR A 92 -3.15 10.36 15.09
CA THR A 92 -4.02 10.92 14.03
C THR A 92 -3.19 11.50 12.89
N LYS A 93 -2.10 12.23 13.19
CA LYS A 93 -1.17 12.74 12.17
C LYS A 93 -0.49 11.60 11.40
N LEU A 94 0.00 10.58 12.12
CA LEU A 94 0.60 9.41 11.48
C LEU A 94 -0.37 8.78 10.48
N ARG A 95 -1.63 8.56 10.88
CA ARG A 95 -2.66 7.96 10.01
C ARG A 95 -3.08 8.85 8.85
N ALA A 96 -2.81 10.14 8.90
CA ALA A 96 -2.92 11.02 7.75
C ALA A 96 -1.75 10.84 6.78
N GLU A 97 -0.53 10.56 7.28
CA GLU A 97 0.67 10.32 6.47
C GLU A 97 0.74 8.88 5.92
N VAL A 98 -0.02 7.94 6.48
CA VAL A 98 -0.05 6.52 6.09
C VAL A 98 -1.46 6.17 5.66
N GLY A 99 -1.74 6.30 4.37
CA GLY A 99 -3.02 5.94 3.78
C GLY A 99 -3.26 4.44 3.80
N MET A 100 -4.52 4.01 3.92
CA MET A 100 -4.86 2.58 3.86
C MET A 100 -6.13 2.34 3.08
N VAL A 101 -6.05 1.35 2.19
CA VAL A 101 -7.13 0.81 1.39
C VAL A 101 -7.35 -0.64 1.82
N PHE A 102 -8.58 -0.96 2.21
CA PHE A 102 -8.97 -2.27 2.73
C PHE A 102 -9.61 -3.14 1.65
N GLN A 103 -9.69 -4.42 1.93
CA GLN A 103 -10.46 -5.41 1.16
C GLN A 103 -11.93 -5.00 1.03
N SER A 104 -12.56 -4.59 2.15
CA SER A 104 -13.89 -3.95 2.14
C SER A 104 -13.71 -2.46 1.99
N PHE A 105 -14.44 -1.83 1.11
CA PHE A 105 -14.26 -0.43 0.68
C PHE A 105 -14.35 0.58 1.83
N ASN A 106 -15.09 0.24 2.89
CA ASN A 106 -15.26 1.02 4.12
C ASN A 106 -15.71 2.47 3.87
N LEU A 107 -16.52 2.68 2.84
CA LEU A 107 -17.13 3.99 2.57
C LEU A 107 -18.26 4.28 3.56
N PHE A 108 -18.43 5.57 3.90
CA PHE A 108 -19.56 6.02 4.70
C PHE A 108 -20.85 5.92 3.86
N ALA A 109 -21.67 4.91 4.13
CA ALA A 109 -22.83 4.56 3.32
C ALA A 109 -23.88 5.69 3.20
N HIS A 110 -23.96 6.56 4.21
CA HIS A 110 -24.91 7.69 4.28
C HIS A 110 -24.35 9.01 3.72
N LYS A 111 -23.15 9.00 3.16
CA LYS A 111 -22.49 10.17 2.58
C LYS A 111 -22.35 10.00 1.07
N SER A 112 -22.42 11.10 0.34
CA SER A 112 -22.08 11.11 -1.09
C SER A 112 -20.62 10.68 -1.31
N ILE A 113 -20.28 10.31 -2.52
CA ILE A 113 -18.91 9.98 -2.90
C ILE A 113 -17.99 11.19 -2.66
N LEU A 114 -18.41 12.38 -3.05
CA LEU A 114 -17.66 13.62 -2.79
C LEU A 114 -17.45 13.84 -1.29
N ASP A 115 -18.50 13.67 -0.47
CA ASP A 115 -18.38 13.80 0.99
C ASP A 115 -17.47 12.74 1.62
N ASN A 116 -17.43 11.52 1.07
CA ASN A 116 -16.51 10.48 1.51
C ASN A 116 -15.05 10.92 1.33
N VAL A 117 -14.72 11.58 0.23
CA VAL A 117 -13.35 12.02 -0.08
C VAL A 117 -13.00 13.31 0.67
N THR A 118 -13.94 14.26 0.82
CA THR A 118 -13.67 15.58 1.42
C THR A 118 -13.68 15.60 2.94
N LEU A 119 -14.28 14.60 3.59
CA LEU A 119 -14.51 14.62 5.05
C LEU A 119 -13.20 14.72 5.84
N ALA A 120 -12.23 13.85 5.54
CA ALA A 120 -10.96 13.80 6.28
C ALA A 120 -10.09 15.04 6.02
N PRO A 121 -9.86 15.50 4.78
CA PRO A 121 -9.15 16.74 4.51
C PRO A 121 -9.71 17.94 5.25
N ARG A 122 -11.02 18.09 5.30
CA ARG A 122 -11.68 19.19 6.04
C ARG A 122 -11.53 19.09 7.55
N LYS A 123 -11.61 17.88 8.11
CA LYS A 123 -11.59 17.65 9.57
C LYS A 123 -10.20 17.55 10.15
N VAL A 124 -9.25 17.00 9.41
CA VAL A 124 -7.89 16.68 9.89
C VAL A 124 -6.87 17.69 9.37
N LEU A 125 -6.92 18.03 8.07
CA LEU A 125 -6.01 18.99 7.45
C LEU A 125 -6.51 20.45 7.56
N GLY A 126 -7.78 20.66 7.92
CA GLY A 126 -8.35 21.98 8.07
C GLY A 126 -8.66 22.71 6.76
N LEU A 127 -8.75 21.99 5.64
CA LEU A 127 -9.06 22.59 4.34
C LEU A 127 -10.47 23.22 4.33
N SER A 128 -10.63 24.32 3.60
CA SER A 128 -11.95 24.88 3.33
C SER A 128 -12.80 23.89 2.52
N LYS A 129 -14.12 24.11 2.51
CA LYS A 129 -15.02 23.25 1.73
C LYS A 129 -14.66 23.30 0.26
N GLU A 130 -14.45 24.47 -0.28
CA GLU A 130 -14.16 24.72 -1.69
C GLU A 130 -12.82 24.07 -2.11
N GLN A 131 -11.80 24.18 -1.26
CA GLN A 131 -10.49 23.56 -1.51
C GLN A 131 -10.61 22.04 -1.50
N ALA A 132 -11.25 21.47 -0.49
CA ALA A 132 -11.43 20.03 -0.37
C ALA A 132 -12.26 19.44 -1.51
N GLU A 133 -13.33 20.13 -1.95
CA GLU A 133 -14.17 19.70 -3.07
C GLU A 133 -13.41 19.74 -4.39
N LYS A 134 -12.60 20.79 -4.62
CA LYS A 134 -11.77 20.89 -5.84
C LYS A 134 -10.75 19.73 -5.90
N GLU A 135 -9.97 19.54 -4.85
CA GLU A 135 -8.97 18.47 -4.78
C GLU A 135 -9.62 17.08 -4.89
N ALA A 136 -10.77 16.89 -4.22
CA ALA A 136 -11.51 15.62 -4.29
C ALA A 136 -12.01 15.32 -5.71
N MET A 137 -12.49 16.33 -6.46
CA MET A 137 -12.91 16.12 -7.84
C MET A 137 -11.75 15.78 -8.78
N GLU A 138 -10.58 16.40 -8.57
CA GLU A 138 -9.35 16.07 -9.30
C GLU A 138 -8.92 14.61 -9.02
N LEU A 139 -8.97 14.17 -7.75
CA LEU A 139 -8.67 12.79 -7.37
C LEU A 139 -9.69 11.79 -7.89
N LEU A 140 -11.00 12.11 -7.82
CA LEU A 140 -12.04 11.26 -8.39
C LEU A 140 -11.89 11.11 -9.90
N ALA A 141 -11.49 12.18 -10.59
CA ALA A 141 -11.20 12.13 -12.03
C ALA A 141 -9.97 11.25 -12.32
N SER A 142 -8.91 11.37 -11.52
CA SER A 142 -7.69 10.56 -11.70
C SER A 142 -7.93 9.05 -11.55
N VAL A 143 -8.95 8.65 -10.78
CA VAL A 143 -9.38 7.25 -10.64
C VAL A 143 -10.64 6.91 -11.47
N GLY A 144 -11.09 7.82 -12.35
CA GLY A 144 -12.17 7.59 -13.32
C GLY A 144 -13.56 7.40 -12.71
N VAL A 145 -13.89 8.13 -11.62
CA VAL A 145 -15.21 8.06 -10.95
C VAL A 145 -15.79 9.44 -10.59
N ASP A 146 -15.30 10.51 -11.18
CA ASP A 146 -15.76 11.89 -10.96
C ASP A 146 -17.24 12.09 -11.27
N THR A 147 -17.76 11.44 -12.32
CA THR A 147 -19.19 11.47 -12.69
C THR A 147 -20.12 10.86 -11.63
N GLN A 148 -19.54 10.14 -10.65
CA GLN A 148 -20.26 9.51 -9.54
C GLN A 148 -20.28 10.36 -8.26
N ALA A 149 -19.68 11.55 -8.25
CA ALA A 149 -19.43 12.37 -7.07
C ALA A 149 -20.66 12.64 -6.19
N SER A 150 -21.83 12.83 -6.78
CA SER A 150 -23.09 13.09 -6.08
C SER A 150 -23.84 11.84 -5.59
N LYS A 151 -23.42 10.64 -6.02
CA LYS A 151 -24.09 9.38 -5.67
C LYS A 151 -23.71 8.90 -4.27
N LEU A 152 -24.49 7.95 -3.74
CA LEU A 152 -24.18 7.19 -2.55
C LEU A 152 -23.40 5.91 -2.90
N PRO A 153 -22.59 5.35 -1.99
CA PRO A 153 -21.80 4.14 -2.24
C PRO A 153 -22.63 2.96 -2.78
N ALA A 154 -23.84 2.75 -2.27
CA ALA A 154 -24.71 1.66 -2.73
C ALA A 154 -25.15 1.75 -4.20
N GLN A 155 -24.93 2.88 -4.85
CA GLN A 155 -25.26 3.11 -6.27
C GLN A 155 -24.05 2.83 -7.19
N LEU A 156 -22.91 2.45 -6.64
CA LEU A 156 -21.67 2.19 -7.36
C LEU A 156 -21.38 0.69 -7.42
N SER A 157 -20.69 0.26 -8.49
CA SER A 157 -20.10 -1.09 -8.55
C SER A 157 -18.99 -1.25 -7.50
N GLY A 158 -18.60 -2.48 -7.20
CA GLY A 158 -17.50 -2.77 -6.27
C GLY A 158 -16.18 -2.10 -6.69
N GLY A 159 -15.82 -2.20 -7.96
CA GLY A 159 -14.62 -1.55 -8.51
C GLY A 159 -14.67 -0.03 -8.42
N GLN A 160 -15.84 0.59 -8.67
CA GLN A 160 -16.02 2.02 -8.47
C GLN A 160 -15.86 2.41 -6.99
N GLN A 161 -16.46 1.65 -6.06
CA GLN A 161 -16.31 1.89 -4.62
C GLN A 161 -14.86 1.79 -4.17
N GLN A 162 -14.10 0.81 -4.68
CA GLN A 162 -12.69 0.65 -4.37
C GLN A 162 -11.85 1.82 -4.89
N ARG A 163 -12.12 2.27 -6.11
CA ARG A 163 -11.44 3.46 -6.67
C ARG A 163 -11.75 4.73 -5.86
N VAL A 164 -12.97 4.87 -5.36
CA VAL A 164 -13.31 5.95 -4.40
C VAL A 164 -12.53 5.80 -3.08
N ALA A 165 -12.36 4.57 -2.56
CA ALA A 165 -11.59 4.34 -1.35
C ALA A 165 -10.10 4.71 -1.55
N ILE A 166 -9.55 4.47 -2.74
CA ILE A 166 -8.20 4.92 -3.12
C ILE A 166 -8.16 6.46 -3.15
N ALA A 167 -9.08 7.13 -3.86
CA ALA A 167 -9.14 8.59 -3.92
C ALA A 167 -9.28 9.22 -2.53
N ARG A 168 -10.13 8.65 -1.66
CA ARG A 168 -10.28 9.09 -0.26
C ARG A 168 -8.98 9.00 0.53
N SER A 169 -8.20 7.94 0.35
CA SER A 169 -6.89 7.78 0.99
C SER A 169 -5.89 8.81 0.45
N LEU A 170 -5.85 9.02 -0.86
CA LEU A 170 -4.95 9.98 -1.52
C LEU A 170 -5.25 11.43 -1.11
N ALA A 171 -6.50 11.77 -0.80
CA ALA A 171 -6.92 13.11 -0.37
C ALA A 171 -6.25 13.59 0.93
N MET A 172 -5.61 12.68 1.68
CA MET A 172 -4.82 13.02 2.86
C MET A 172 -3.34 13.31 2.54
N HIS A 173 -2.93 13.26 1.27
CA HIS A 173 -1.55 13.42 0.81
C HIS A 173 -0.55 12.51 1.54
N PRO A 174 -0.81 11.18 1.58
CA PRO A 174 -0.01 10.26 2.36
C PRO A 174 1.40 10.11 1.78
N LYS A 175 2.38 9.83 2.66
CA LYS A 175 3.76 9.47 2.27
C LYS A 175 3.85 8.03 1.77
N VAL A 176 2.99 7.14 2.28
CA VAL A 176 2.91 5.73 1.92
C VAL A 176 1.46 5.29 1.86
N MET A 177 1.13 4.47 0.87
CA MET A 177 -0.18 3.83 0.73
C MET A 177 -0.08 2.35 1.05
N LEU A 178 -0.91 1.89 1.97
CA LEU A 178 -1.07 0.49 2.33
C LEU A 178 -2.30 -0.07 1.63
N PHE A 179 -2.16 -1.21 0.99
CA PHE A 179 -3.26 -1.94 0.34
C PHE A 179 -3.37 -3.33 0.95
N ASP A 180 -4.49 -3.64 1.57
CA ASP A 180 -4.76 -4.94 2.19
C ASP A 180 -5.80 -5.69 1.35
N GLU A 181 -5.32 -6.50 0.40
CA GLU A 181 -6.10 -7.29 -0.55
C GLU A 181 -7.18 -6.46 -1.28
N PRO A 182 -6.82 -5.39 -2.00
CA PRO A 182 -7.77 -4.40 -2.52
C PRO A 182 -8.74 -4.93 -3.57
N THR A 183 -8.47 -6.10 -4.15
CA THR A 183 -9.27 -6.71 -5.24
C THR A 183 -10.07 -7.92 -4.80
N SER A 184 -9.84 -8.49 -3.61
CA SER A 184 -10.39 -9.78 -3.20
C SER A 184 -11.93 -9.79 -2.98
N ALA A 185 -12.56 -8.60 -2.86
CA ALA A 185 -14.01 -8.46 -2.76
C ALA A 185 -14.67 -8.05 -4.09
N LEU A 186 -13.93 -8.11 -5.20
CA LEU A 186 -14.38 -7.67 -6.53
C LEU A 186 -14.66 -8.84 -7.46
N ASP A 187 -15.62 -8.64 -8.37
CA ASP A 187 -15.80 -9.52 -9.50
C ASP A 187 -14.61 -9.41 -10.47
N PRO A 188 -14.22 -10.50 -11.16
CA PRO A 188 -13.06 -10.52 -12.05
C PRO A 188 -13.03 -9.41 -13.09
N GLU A 189 -14.20 -8.99 -13.60
CA GLU A 189 -14.32 -7.92 -14.60
C GLU A 189 -13.91 -6.55 -14.06
N MET A 190 -13.95 -6.34 -12.72
CA MET A 190 -13.66 -5.06 -12.07
C MET A 190 -12.23 -4.97 -11.53
N ILE A 191 -11.52 -6.09 -11.44
CA ILE A 191 -10.16 -6.17 -10.86
C ILE A 191 -9.20 -5.28 -11.65
N ASN A 192 -9.20 -5.38 -12.96
CA ASN A 192 -8.26 -4.65 -13.83
C ASN A 192 -8.39 -3.13 -13.67
N GLU A 193 -9.60 -2.59 -13.53
CA GLU A 193 -9.82 -1.15 -13.34
C GLU A 193 -9.17 -0.62 -12.06
N VAL A 194 -9.13 -1.43 -11.00
CA VAL A 194 -8.47 -1.07 -9.73
C VAL A 194 -6.96 -1.23 -9.83
N LEU A 195 -6.49 -2.31 -10.48
CA LEU A 195 -5.05 -2.55 -10.67
C LEU A 195 -4.42 -1.49 -11.57
N ASP A 196 -5.10 -1.03 -12.60
CA ASP A 196 -4.62 0.05 -13.49
C ASP A 196 -4.38 1.35 -12.70
N VAL A 197 -5.31 1.72 -11.81
CA VAL A 197 -5.12 2.87 -10.91
C VAL A 197 -3.89 2.67 -10.01
N MET A 198 -3.69 1.47 -9.46
CA MET A 198 -2.53 1.18 -8.61
C MET A 198 -1.20 1.20 -9.40
N VAL A 199 -1.20 0.71 -10.65
CA VAL A 199 -0.05 0.81 -11.56
C VAL A 199 0.29 2.27 -11.86
N ASP A 200 -0.71 3.12 -12.08
CA ASP A 200 -0.48 4.55 -12.32
C ASP A 200 0.05 5.28 -11.08
N LEU A 201 -0.40 4.91 -9.88
CA LEU A 201 0.19 5.39 -8.63
C LEU A 201 1.67 4.99 -8.50
N ALA A 202 2.01 3.74 -8.85
CA ALA A 202 3.39 3.26 -8.88
C ALA A 202 4.26 4.08 -9.83
N LYS A 203 3.82 4.28 -11.07
CA LYS A 203 4.53 5.08 -12.07
C LYS A 203 4.75 6.54 -11.64
N ASN A 204 3.82 7.09 -10.84
CA ASN A 204 3.93 8.43 -10.28
C ASN A 204 4.80 8.50 -9.01
N GLY A 205 5.50 7.42 -8.65
CA GLY A 205 6.45 7.38 -7.54
C GLY A 205 5.81 7.32 -6.15
N MET A 206 4.54 6.87 -6.05
CA MET A 206 3.90 6.63 -4.76
C MET A 206 4.56 5.45 -4.05
N THR A 207 4.99 5.64 -2.80
CA THR A 207 5.45 4.51 -1.96
C THR A 207 4.26 3.65 -1.60
N MET A 208 4.35 2.34 -1.86
CA MET A 208 3.24 1.42 -1.62
C MET A 208 3.69 0.14 -0.93
N VAL A 209 2.88 -0.34 0.02
CA VAL A 209 2.95 -1.70 0.56
C VAL A 209 1.64 -2.40 0.20
N VAL A 210 1.71 -3.42 -0.62
CA VAL A 210 0.55 -4.07 -1.23
C VAL A 210 0.48 -5.54 -0.86
N VAL A 211 -0.52 -5.92 -0.09
CA VAL A 211 -0.88 -7.33 0.11
C VAL A 211 -1.85 -7.72 -0.99
N THR A 212 -1.51 -8.70 -1.82
CA THR A 212 -2.34 -9.11 -2.95
C THR A 212 -2.12 -10.56 -3.35
N HIS A 213 -3.10 -11.11 -4.06
CA HIS A 213 -3.03 -12.39 -4.78
C HIS A 213 -2.88 -12.19 -6.30
N GLU A 214 -2.81 -10.94 -6.78
CA GLU A 214 -2.70 -10.59 -8.19
C GLU A 214 -1.23 -10.66 -8.65
N MET A 215 -0.78 -11.84 -9.11
CA MET A 215 0.61 -12.05 -9.52
C MET A 215 1.00 -11.23 -10.74
N GLY A 216 0.05 -10.94 -11.63
CA GLY A 216 0.23 -10.04 -12.78
C GLY A 216 0.63 -8.63 -12.34
N PHE A 217 -0.07 -8.08 -11.35
CA PHE A 217 0.27 -6.79 -10.75
C PHE A 217 1.65 -6.83 -10.09
N ALA A 218 1.95 -7.87 -9.29
CA ALA A 218 3.24 -8.01 -8.64
C ALA A 218 4.40 -8.04 -9.65
N ARG A 219 4.25 -8.73 -10.79
CA ARG A 219 5.25 -8.75 -11.86
C ARG A 219 5.43 -7.39 -12.56
N GLN A 220 4.33 -6.64 -12.73
CA GLN A 220 4.31 -5.41 -13.51
C GLN A 220 4.74 -4.17 -12.71
N ALA A 221 4.33 -4.09 -11.46
CA ALA A 221 4.40 -2.84 -10.68
C ALA A 221 5.35 -2.91 -9.47
N ALA A 222 5.70 -4.11 -8.98
CA ALA A 222 6.55 -4.21 -7.80
C ALA A 222 8.02 -3.92 -8.13
N ASP A 223 8.67 -3.16 -7.25
CA ASP A 223 10.14 -3.08 -7.19
C ASP A 223 10.71 -4.28 -6.43
N ARG A 224 9.98 -4.75 -5.41
CA ARG A 224 10.36 -5.89 -4.60
C ARG A 224 9.13 -6.69 -4.17
N VAL A 225 9.29 -8.01 -4.19
CA VAL A 225 8.31 -8.99 -3.72
C VAL A 225 8.82 -9.62 -2.43
N VAL A 226 7.95 -9.73 -1.44
CA VAL A 226 8.18 -10.38 -0.16
C VAL A 226 7.22 -11.56 -0.03
N PHE A 227 7.76 -12.75 0.17
CA PHE A 227 6.99 -13.95 0.41
C PHE A 227 6.93 -14.26 1.90
N MET A 228 5.71 -14.29 2.45
CA MET A 228 5.45 -14.63 3.83
C MET A 228 4.77 -16.00 3.96
N ALA A 229 5.27 -16.82 4.88
CA ALA A 229 4.59 -18.03 5.33
C ALA A 229 4.84 -18.25 6.83
N ASP A 230 3.88 -18.86 7.52
CA ASP A 230 3.97 -19.25 8.93
C ASP A 230 4.39 -18.10 9.89
N GLY A 231 4.02 -16.87 9.53
CA GLY A 231 4.31 -15.66 10.30
C GLY A 231 5.69 -15.06 10.07
N GLN A 232 6.44 -15.53 9.08
CA GLN A 232 7.81 -15.10 8.80
C GLN A 232 7.96 -14.63 7.35
N ILE A 233 8.95 -13.77 7.10
CA ILE A 233 9.44 -13.47 5.75
C ILE A 233 10.43 -14.56 5.39
N LEU A 234 10.09 -15.40 4.41
CA LEU A 234 10.92 -16.51 3.98
C LEU A 234 11.81 -16.18 2.78
N GLU A 235 11.35 -15.28 1.92
CA GLU A 235 12.07 -14.90 0.71
C GLU A 235 11.69 -13.48 0.30
N GLN A 236 12.64 -12.74 -0.26
CA GLN A 236 12.40 -11.45 -0.89
C GLN A 236 13.37 -11.22 -2.03
N GLY A 237 12.96 -10.47 -3.03
CA GLY A 237 13.76 -10.14 -4.20
C GLY A 237 13.00 -9.28 -5.20
N SER A 238 13.64 -8.88 -6.28
CA SER A 238 12.95 -8.28 -7.42
C SER A 238 11.92 -9.24 -8.01
N PRO A 239 10.90 -8.76 -8.74
CA PRO A 239 9.93 -9.65 -9.39
C PRO A 239 10.59 -10.74 -10.24
N ALA A 240 11.61 -10.41 -11.02
CA ALA A 240 12.34 -11.39 -11.85
C ALA A 240 13.02 -12.46 -10.98
N GLU A 241 13.74 -12.06 -9.92
CA GLU A 241 14.38 -13.01 -9.01
C GLU A 241 13.36 -13.89 -8.32
N PHE A 242 12.26 -13.32 -7.84
CA PHE A 242 11.27 -14.07 -7.09
C PHE A 242 10.46 -15.04 -7.98
N PHE A 243 9.97 -14.58 -9.14
CA PHE A 243 9.10 -15.41 -9.97
C PHE A 243 9.85 -16.38 -10.89
N ASP A 244 11.07 -16.04 -11.33
CA ASP A 244 11.80 -16.83 -12.31
C ASP A 244 12.95 -17.64 -11.67
N HIS A 245 13.39 -17.23 -10.46
CA HIS A 245 14.51 -17.85 -9.74
C HIS A 245 14.20 -18.07 -8.26
N THR A 246 12.97 -18.48 -7.96
CA THR A 246 12.50 -18.77 -6.58
C THR A 246 13.44 -19.74 -5.87
N LYS A 247 13.86 -19.39 -4.67
CA LYS A 247 14.89 -20.13 -3.92
C LYS A 247 14.31 -21.14 -2.94
N THR A 248 13.30 -20.72 -2.17
CA THR A 248 12.74 -21.55 -1.10
C THR A 248 11.72 -22.57 -1.65
N GLU A 249 11.75 -23.80 -1.16
CA GLU A 249 10.78 -24.85 -1.55
C GLU A 249 9.34 -24.42 -1.23
N ARG A 250 9.13 -23.70 -0.14
CA ARG A 250 7.82 -23.21 0.27
C ARG A 250 7.24 -22.19 -0.73
N ALA A 251 8.08 -21.31 -1.27
CA ALA A 251 7.66 -20.33 -2.29
C ALA A 251 7.43 -21.02 -3.65
N LYS A 252 8.26 -22.00 -4.03
CA LYS A 252 8.05 -22.81 -5.25
C LYS A 252 6.71 -23.53 -5.21
N ASP A 253 6.41 -24.20 -4.09
CA ASP A 253 5.16 -24.91 -3.89
C ASP A 253 3.93 -23.97 -3.93
N PHE A 254 4.08 -22.77 -3.37
CA PHE A 254 3.06 -21.73 -3.44
C PHE A 254 2.82 -21.25 -4.87
N LEU A 255 3.89 -20.90 -5.60
CA LEU A 255 3.80 -20.40 -6.97
C LEU A 255 3.24 -21.45 -7.93
N SER A 256 3.64 -22.73 -7.78
CA SER A 256 3.11 -23.81 -8.61
C SER A 256 1.59 -23.95 -8.52
N LYS A 257 1.01 -23.69 -7.33
CA LYS A 257 -0.45 -23.79 -7.12
C LYS A 257 -1.22 -22.59 -7.68
N ILE A 258 -0.60 -21.41 -7.72
CA ILE A 258 -1.27 -20.17 -8.20
C ILE A 258 -1.12 -20.00 -9.71
N LEU A 259 0.02 -20.38 -10.29
CA LEU A 259 0.28 -20.18 -11.71
C LEU A 259 -0.34 -21.27 -12.61
N THR A 260 -0.89 -22.36 -12.01
CA THR A 260 -1.61 -23.42 -12.72
C THR A 260 -3.12 -23.20 -12.82
N HIS A 261 -3.62 -22.09 -12.32
CA HIS A 261 -4.99 -21.61 -12.46
C HIS A 261 -5.02 -20.32 -13.27
#